data_5186be15cb9c65984ea0dfe731d27b20
#
_entry.id   5186be15cb9c65984ea0dfe731d27b20
#
_cell.length_a   1.000
_cell.length_b   1.000
_cell.length_c   1.000
_cell.angle_alpha   90.00
_cell.angle_beta   90.00
_cell.angle_gamma   90.00
#
_symmetry.space_group_name_H-M   'P 1'
#
loop_
_entity.id
_entity.type
_entity.pdbx_description
1 polymer ?
#
loop_
_entity_poly.entity_id
_entity_poly.type
_entity_poly.pdbx_seq_one_letter_code
_entity_poly.pdbx_strand_id
1 'polypeptide(L)'
;YRSTPEILAVANSLIARNRTRIKKDLIPVLPSGEPVTGMLTRNQAEEAHQMVEKMKELHTKGIPYRDMAVLYRAHYVSRAVEEELLQEKIPYTLYSGVQFFNRMEIKDALSYLRMIAYQDDLSFRRIVNVPKRNMGKRRMAFLQEVAEANHVSLYEALQENVDGPLFKGTKARAFLSLIQSFSQSYEGRPVSEVLAALLNESGYETMLRTEGSQERLDNLAELKQSVYEYETTCGEEVTLPYYLNHVALFT
;
A
#
# COMPACT_ATOMS: atom_id res chain seq x y z
N TYR A 1 -24.08 -16.98 23.45
CA TYR A 1 -23.26 -16.08 22.66
C TYR A 1 -24.10 -14.89 22.17
N ARG A 2 -23.45 -13.73 21.87
CA ARG A 2 -24.10 -12.47 21.49
C ARG A 2 -24.60 -12.41 20.05
N SER A 3 -24.31 -13.42 19.22
CA SER A 3 -24.76 -13.49 17.83
C SER A 3 -26.10 -14.19 17.71
N THR A 4 -26.82 -13.89 16.62
CA THR A 4 -28.09 -14.54 16.31
C THR A 4 -27.90 -16.02 15.93
N PRO A 5 -28.96 -16.85 15.98
CA PRO A 5 -28.87 -18.25 15.55
C PRO A 5 -28.32 -18.47 14.15
N GLU A 6 -28.67 -17.59 13.19
CA GLU A 6 -28.25 -17.64 11.80
C GLU A 6 -26.72 -17.51 11.68
N ILE A 7 -26.13 -16.52 12.37
CA ILE A 7 -24.68 -16.29 12.39
C ILE A 7 -23.97 -17.49 13.05
N LEU A 8 -24.49 -17.98 14.18
CA LEU A 8 -23.89 -19.13 14.89
C LEU A 8 -24.00 -20.43 14.11
N ALA A 9 -25.09 -20.63 13.35
CA ALA A 9 -25.23 -21.80 12.48
C ALA A 9 -24.15 -21.84 11.39
N VAL A 10 -23.87 -20.69 10.73
CA VAL A 10 -22.79 -20.58 9.74
C VAL A 10 -21.43 -20.80 10.40
N ALA A 11 -21.16 -20.18 11.54
CA ALA A 11 -19.91 -20.33 12.27
C ALA A 11 -19.67 -21.79 12.72
N ASN A 12 -20.68 -22.45 13.28
CA ASN A 12 -20.61 -23.85 13.69
C ASN A 12 -20.38 -24.77 12.47
N SER A 13 -21.06 -24.51 11.35
CA SER A 13 -20.87 -25.27 10.09
C SER A 13 -19.44 -25.13 9.55
N LEU A 14 -18.90 -23.92 9.55
CA LEU A 14 -17.53 -23.64 9.08
C LEU A 14 -16.50 -24.36 9.97
N ILE A 15 -16.60 -24.18 11.28
CA ILE A 15 -15.63 -24.77 12.23
C ILE A 15 -15.74 -26.29 12.30
N ALA A 16 -16.90 -26.88 12.01
CA ALA A 16 -17.09 -28.33 11.97
C ALA A 16 -16.20 -29.05 10.95
N ARG A 17 -15.73 -28.35 9.93
CA ARG A 17 -14.81 -28.87 8.91
C ARG A 17 -13.36 -28.99 9.40
N ASN A 18 -12.99 -28.36 10.51
CA ASN A 18 -11.66 -28.50 11.08
C ASN A 18 -11.48 -29.86 11.76
N ARG A 19 -10.46 -30.63 11.35
CA ARG A 19 -10.18 -31.99 11.85
C ARG A 19 -9.56 -31.99 13.25
N THR A 20 -8.79 -30.95 13.60
CA THR A 20 -8.07 -30.80 14.87
C THR A 20 -8.73 -29.73 15.73
N ARG A 21 -9.86 -30.03 16.37
CA ARG A 21 -10.53 -29.07 17.26
C ARG A 21 -11.12 -29.80 18.50
N ILE A 22 -11.28 -29.04 19.58
CA ILE A 22 -12.14 -29.43 20.68
C ILE A 22 -13.59 -29.22 20.23
N LYS A 23 -14.40 -30.24 20.26
CA LYS A 23 -15.84 -30.16 19.91
C LYS A 23 -16.54 -29.21 20.89
N LYS A 24 -17.02 -28.12 20.40
CA LYS A 24 -17.79 -27.11 21.14
C LYS A 24 -18.76 -26.44 20.19
N ASP A 25 -20.04 -26.46 20.50
CA ASP A 25 -21.05 -25.76 19.72
C ASP A 25 -21.40 -24.42 20.38
N LEU A 26 -21.52 -23.39 19.55
CA LEU A 26 -21.92 -22.06 19.98
C LEU A 26 -23.45 -22.05 20.09
N ILE A 27 -23.98 -21.80 21.29
CA ILE A 27 -25.41 -21.75 21.55
C ILE A 27 -25.88 -20.31 21.57
N PRO A 28 -26.88 -19.93 20.75
CA PRO A 28 -27.42 -18.58 20.74
C PRO A 28 -28.25 -18.30 22.02
N VAL A 29 -28.23 -17.04 22.44
CA VAL A 29 -29.10 -16.50 23.47
C VAL A 29 -29.99 -15.38 22.94
N LEU A 30 -29.73 -14.90 21.72
CA LEU A 30 -30.56 -13.92 21.04
C LEU A 30 -31.67 -14.59 20.23
N PRO A 31 -32.79 -13.90 19.99
CA PRO A 31 -33.80 -14.36 19.05
C PRO A 31 -33.25 -14.45 17.61
N SER A 32 -34.01 -15.09 16.72
CA SER A 32 -33.74 -15.14 15.29
C SER A 32 -33.62 -13.74 14.71
N GLY A 33 -32.62 -13.53 13.86
CA GLY A 33 -32.31 -12.27 13.19
C GLY A 33 -32.36 -12.41 11.65
N GLU A 34 -31.70 -11.49 10.98
CA GLU A 34 -31.58 -11.51 9.52
C GLU A 34 -30.73 -12.72 9.04
N PRO A 35 -31.05 -13.29 7.89
CA PRO A 35 -30.26 -14.39 7.33
C PRO A 35 -28.85 -13.92 6.95
N VAL A 36 -27.87 -14.83 7.10
CA VAL A 36 -26.53 -14.61 6.58
C VAL A 36 -26.56 -14.74 5.06
N THR A 37 -26.16 -13.70 4.36
CA THR A 37 -26.10 -13.68 2.89
C THR A 37 -24.67 -13.80 2.40
N GLY A 38 -24.45 -14.54 1.32
CA GLY A 38 -23.20 -14.62 0.61
C GLY A 38 -23.25 -13.80 -0.69
N MET A 39 -22.14 -13.19 -1.05
CA MET A 39 -22.00 -12.41 -2.27
C MET A 39 -20.79 -12.95 -3.04
N LEU A 40 -20.92 -13.10 -4.33
CA LEU A 40 -19.83 -13.49 -5.23
C LEU A 40 -19.57 -12.34 -6.20
N THR A 41 -18.35 -11.86 -6.25
CA THR A 41 -17.91 -10.76 -7.09
C THR A 41 -16.82 -11.21 -8.05
N ARG A 42 -16.55 -10.42 -9.09
CA ARG A 42 -15.54 -10.77 -10.10
C ARG A 42 -14.13 -10.38 -9.67
N ASN A 43 -14.02 -9.32 -8.86
CA ASN A 43 -12.75 -8.78 -8.38
C ASN A 43 -12.95 -8.01 -7.06
N GLN A 44 -11.84 -7.60 -6.46
CA GLN A 44 -11.81 -6.89 -5.16
C GLN A 44 -12.51 -5.52 -5.22
N ALA A 45 -12.41 -4.80 -6.34
CA ALA A 45 -13.04 -3.49 -6.49
C ALA A 45 -14.58 -3.63 -6.50
N GLU A 46 -15.12 -4.61 -7.23
CA GLU A 46 -16.56 -4.91 -7.22
C GLU A 46 -17.02 -5.35 -5.83
N GLU A 47 -16.22 -6.15 -5.12
CA GLU A 47 -16.50 -6.57 -3.74
C GLU A 47 -16.60 -5.36 -2.81
N ALA A 48 -15.62 -4.47 -2.83
CA ALA A 48 -15.61 -3.26 -2.02
C ALA A 48 -16.79 -2.35 -2.35
N HIS A 49 -17.07 -2.14 -3.63
CA HIS A 49 -18.20 -1.33 -4.08
C HIS A 49 -19.54 -1.88 -3.57
N GLN A 50 -19.82 -3.17 -3.77
CA GLN A 50 -21.07 -3.78 -3.29
C GLN A 50 -21.18 -3.76 -1.77
N MET A 51 -20.07 -3.93 -1.06
CA MET A 51 -20.02 -3.83 0.41
C MET A 51 -20.38 -2.42 0.88
N VAL A 52 -19.78 -1.40 0.27
CA VAL A 52 -20.03 0.01 0.62
C VAL A 52 -21.46 0.42 0.26
N GLU A 53 -21.98 0.00 -0.90
CA GLU A 53 -23.39 0.22 -1.25
C GLU A 53 -24.34 -0.42 -0.22
N LYS A 54 -24.02 -1.62 0.26
CA LYS A 54 -24.81 -2.24 1.35
C LYS A 54 -24.74 -1.46 2.64
N MET A 55 -23.59 -0.91 2.98
CA MET A 55 -23.44 -0.03 4.16
C MET A 55 -24.29 1.24 4.01
N LYS A 56 -24.33 1.85 2.83
CA LYS A 56 -25.16 3.03 2.53
C LYS A 56 -26.65 2.69 2.63
N GLU A 57 -27.07 1.56 2.09
CA GLU A 57 -28.46 1.06 2.21
C GLU A 57 -28.86 0.89 3.69
N LEU A 58 -28.01 0.27 4.50
CA LEU A 58 -28.26 0.07 5.92
C LEU A 58 -28.30 1.41 6.68
N HIS A 59 -27.44 2.34 6.28
CA HIS A 59 -27.41 3.67 6.87
C HIS A 59 -28.72 4.45 6.60
N THR A 60 -29.27 4.36 5.38
CA THR A 60 -30.57 4.97 5.05
C THR A 60 -31.73 4.36 5.84
N LYS A 61 -31.59 3.10 6.29
CA LYS A 61 -32.54 2.42 7.18
C LYS A 61 -32.35 2.79 8.67
N GLY A 62 -31.44 3.72 8.97
CA GLY A 62 -31.22 4.25 10.33
C GLY A 62 -30.10 3.57 11.12
N ILE A 63 -29.32 2.65 10.52
CA ILE A 63 -28.17 2.04 11.18
C ILE A 63 -26.97 2.98 11.01
N PRO A 64 -26.38 3.52 12.09
CA PRO A 64 -25.23 4.39 11.96
C PRO A 64 -23.97 3.61 11.54
N TYR A 65 -23.08 4.24 10.75
CA TYR A 65 -21.83 3.61 10.28
C TYR A 65 -20.96 3.06 11.41
N ARG A 66 -20.97 3.70 12.59
CA ARG A 66 -20.23 3.24 13.78
C ARG A 66 -20.67 1.85 14.30
N ASP A 67 -21.86 1.41 13.92
CA ASP A 67 -22.41 0.11 14.31
C ASP A 67 -22.17 -0.96 13.23
N MET A 68 -21.43 -0.62 12.16
CA MET A 68 -21.04 -1.52 11.09
C MET A 68 -19.56 -1.88 11.22
N ALA A 69 -19.20 -3.11 10.86
CA ALA A 69 -17.82 -3.56 10.86
C ALA A 69 -17.53 -4.46 9.65
N VAL A 70 -16.34 -4.29 9.06
CA VAL A 70 -15.78 -5.18 8.03
C VAL A 70 -14.67 -5.99 8.64
N LEU A 71 -14.71 -7.31 8.49
CA LEU A 71 -13.71 -8.23 9.01
C LEU A 71 -12.97 -8.90 7.86
N TYR A 72 -11.66 -8.93 7.93
CA TYR A 72 -10.79 -9.56 6.91
C TYR A 72 -9.65 -10.35 7.57
N ARG A 73 -9.09 -11.31 6.83
CA ARG A 73 -8.06 -12.21 7.36
C ARG A 73 -6.65 -11.63 7.30
N ALA A 74 -6.32 -10.90 6.27
CA ALA A 74 -4.98 -10.35 6.03
C ALA A 74 -5.05 -8.85 5.76
N HIS A 75 -4.05 -8.11 6.22
CA HIS A 75 -4.06 -6.65 6.18
C HIS A 75 -4.10 -6.05 4.76
N TYR A 76 -3.49 -6.71 3.78
CA TYR A 76 -3.50 -6.19 2.40
C TYR A 76 -4.91 -6.14 1.79
N VAL A 77 -5.83 -7.02 2.23
CA VAL A 77 -7.22 -7.05 1.75
C VAL A 77 -7.99 -5.75 2.05
N SER A 78 -7.55 -4.97 3.03
CA SER A 78 -8.25 -3.72 3.41
C SER A 78 -8.18 -2.64 2.33
N ARG A 79 -7.20 -2.67 1.42
CA ARG A 79 -6.96 -1.60 0.45
C ARG A 79 -8.20 -1.21 -0.36
N ALA A 80 -8.81 -2.15 -1.05
CA ALA A 80 -9.96 -1.85 -1.92
C ALA A 80 -11.14 -1.27 -1.12
N VAL A 81 -11.35 -1.77 0.10
CA VAL A 81 -12.41 -1.25 0.99
C VAL A 81 -12.07 0.16 1.49
N GLU A 82 -10.82 0.41 1.87
CA GLU A 82 -10.38 1.75 2.30
C GLU A 82 -10.51 2.78 1.18
N GLU A 83 -10.10 2.44 -0.05
CA GLU A 83 -10.24 3.29 -1.22
C GLU A 83 -11.71 3.66 -1.49
N GLU A 84 -12.61 2.66 -1.49
CA GLU A 84 -14.03 2.89 -1.74
C GLU A 84 -14.68 3.73 -0.63
N LEU A 85 -14.37 3.47 0.64
CA LEU A 85 -14.86 4.27 1.77
C LEU A 85 -14.40 5.72 1.68
N LEU A 86 -13.15 5.97 1.25
CA LEU A 86 -12.62 7.32 1.07
C LEU A 86 -13.27 8.04 -0.11
N GLN A 87 -13.48 7.38 -1.25
CA GLN A 87 -14.18 7.94 -2.41
C GLN A 87 -15.60 8.35 -2.05
N GLU A 88 -16.31 7.49 -1.32
CA GLU A 88 -17.68 7.74 -0.86
C GLU A 88 -17.75 8.65 0.39
N LYS A 89 -16.60 9.12 0.89
CA LYS A 89 -16.49 9.99 2.09
C LYS A 89 -17.14 9.40 3.34
N ILE A 90 -17.08 8.08 3.47
CA ILE A 90 -17.58 7.37 4.66
C ILE A 90 -16.45 7.29 5.70
N PRO A 91 -16.65 7.85 6.91
CA PRO A 91 -15.63 7.78 7.95
C PRO A 91 -15.46 6.34 8.46
N TYR A 92 -14.21 5.92 8.62
CA TYR A 92 -13.88 4.59 9.15
C TYR A 92 -12.70 4.64 10.12
N THR A 93 -12.59 3.61 10.93
CA THR A 93 -11.46 3.39 11.82
C THR A 93 -10.88 2.00 11.59
N LEU A 94 -9.58 1.92 11.34
CA LEU A 94 -8.87 0.65 11.21
C LEU A 94 -8.37 0.19 12.58
N TYR A 95 -8.90 -0.94 13.07
CA TYR A 95 -8.46 -1.54 14.32
C TYR A 95 -7.25 -2.45 14.09
N SER A 96 -6.20 -2.25 14.88
CA SER A 96 -4.96 -3.06 14.84
C SER A 96 -4.19 -3.00 13.52
N GLY A 97 -4.25 -1.86 12.82
CA GLY A 97 -3.54 -1.68 11.56
C GLY A 97 -3.19 -0.23 11.26
N VAL A 98 -2.38 -0.07 10.22
CA VAL A 98 -2.08 1.22 9.59
C VAL A 98 -2.78 1.23 8.24
N GLN A 99 -3.44 2.32 7.90
CA GLN A 99 -4.07 2.51 6.59
C GLN A 99 -3.10 2.12 5.46
N PHE A 100 -3.60 1.48 4.42
CA PHE A 100 -2.77 0.86 3.38
C PHE A 100 -1.70 1.80 2.83
N PHE A 101 -2.09 2.99 2.38
CA PHE A 101 -1.15 3.97 1.82
C PHE A 101 -0.23 4.63 2.86
N ASN A 102 -0.49 4.44 4.15
CA ASN A 102 0.36 4.90 5.24
C ASN A 102 1.40 3.89 5.70
N ARG A 103 1.36 2.64 5.20
CA ARG A 103 2.34 1.60 5.52
C ARG A 103 3.71 1.98 4.99
N MET A 104 4.75 1.60 5.75
CA MET A 104 6.12 2.00 5.46
C MET A 104 6.58 1.56 4.07
N GLU A 105 6.37 0.30 3.71
CA GLU A 105 6.75 -0.28 2.42
C GLU A 105 5.98 0.34 1.24
N ILE A 106 4.75 0.75 1.45
CA ILE A 106 3.94 1.43 0.42
C ILE A 106 4.47 2.84 0.20
N LYS A 107 4.73 3.58 1.29
CA LYS A 107 5.35 4.91 1.19
C LYS A 107 6.75 4.85 0.57
N ASP A 108 7.53 3.82 0.85
CA ASP A 108 8.84 3.63 0.23
C ASP A 108 8.71 3.37 -1.28
N ALA A 109 7.80 2.48 -1.69
CA ALA A 109 7.52 2.19 -3.09
C ALA A 109 7.05 3.43 -3.88
N LEU A 110 6.11 4.18 -3.30
CA LEU A 110 5.64 5.45 -3.89
C LEU A 110 6.75 6.50 -3.96
N SER A 111 7.65 6.54 -2.95
CA SER A 111 8.79 7.46 -2.97
C SER A 111 9.80 7.10 -4.06
N TYR A 112 9.97 5.82 -4.39
CA TYR A 112 10.76 5.41 -5.55
C TYR A 112 10.14 5.91 -6.86
N LEU A 113 8.82 5.78 -7.04
CA LEU A 113 8.11 6.32 -8.21
C LEU A 113 8.22 7.85 -8.29
N ARG A 114 8.05 8.55 -7.17
CA ARG A 114 8.20 10.01 -7.11
C ARG A 114 9.63 10.46 -7.44
N MET A 115 10.64 9.70 -7.02
CA MET A 115 12.04 10.01 -7.34
C MET A 115 12.31 9.98 -8.83
N ILE A 116 11.79 9.01 -9.57
CA ILE A 116 12.00 8.96 -11.02
C ILE A 116 11.19 10.02 -11.78
N ALA A 117 10.05 10.45 -11.24
CA ALA A 117 9.20 11.47 -11.86
C ALA A 117 9.57 12.91 -11.49
N TYR A 118 9.92 13.18 -10.23
CA TYR A 118 10.03 14.53 -9.69
C TYR A 118 11.36 14.84 -9.00
N GLN A 119 12.13 13.83 -8.60
CA GLN A 119 13.42 13.97 -7.88
C GLN A 119 13.30 14.85 -6.62
N ASP A 120 12.14 14.79 -5.92
CA ASP A 120 11.86 15.62 -4.76
C ASP A 120 12.65 15.18 -3.51
N ASP A 121 12.99 16.15 -2.67
CA ASP A 121 13.81 15.96 -1.47
C ASP A 121 13.18 15.06 -0.41
N LEU A 122 11.85 15.07 -0.30
CA LEU A 122 11.14 14.22 0.67
C LEU A 122 11.29 12.75 0.31
N SER A 123 11.06 12.41 -0.95
CA SER A 123 11.25 11.07 -1.48
C SER A 123 12.72 10.65 -1.43
N PHE A 124 13.65 11.56 -1.78
CA PHE A 124 15.08 11.30 -1.66
C PHE A 124 15.47 10.90 -0.23
N ARG A 125 15.13 11.72 0.76
CA ARG A 125 15.43 11.43 2.19
C ARG A 125 14.90 10.09 2.63
N ARG A 126 13.74 9.72 2.11
CA ARG A 126 13.07 8.48 2.49
C ARG A 126 13.80 7.24 1.98
N ILE A 127 14.23 7.24 0.70
CA ILE A 127 14.70 6.02 0.04
C ILE A 127 16.20 5.96 -0.24
N VAL A 128 16.93 7.06 -0.14
CA VAL A 128 18.37 7.08 -0.49
C VAL A 128 19.20 6.02 0.27
N ASN A 129 18.79 5.68 1.49
CA ASN A 129 19.44 4.66 2.32
C ASN A 129 18.57 3.42 2.60
N VAL A 130 17.53 3.20 1.82
CA VAL A 130 16.61 2.06 1.92
C VAL A 130 16.45 1.43 0.53
N PRO A 131 17.05 0.24 0.27
CA PRO A 131 17.96 -0.56 1.11
C PRO A 131 19.23 0.17 1.53
N LYS A 132 19.91 -0.35 2.55
CA LYS A 132 21.10 0.27 3.13
C LYS A 132 22.21 0.52 2.08
N ARG A 133 22.60 1.79 1.93
CA ARG A 133 23.61 2.26 0.95
C ARG A 133 24.76 3.04 1.59
N ASN A 134 24.89 2.99 2.92
CA ASN A 134 25.83 3.77 3.69
C ASN A 134 25.62 5.30 3.57
N MET A 135 24.37 5.74 3.35
CA MET A 135 23.97 7.15 3.31
C MET A 135 23.46 7.59 4.68
N GLY A 136 24.38 7.56 5.69
CA GLY A 136 24.05 7.90 7.09
C GLY A 136 24.04 9.42 7.35
N LYS A 137 23.75 9.77 8.60
CA LYS A 137 23.52 11.17 9.06
C LYS A 137 24.59 12.18 8.58
N ARG A 138 25.89 11.82 8.67
CA ARG A 138 26.99 12.71 8.26
C ARG A 138 26.95 13.07 6.76
N ARG A 139 26.62 12.11 5.91
CA ARG A 139 26.51 12.32 4.46
C ARG A 139 25.25 13.10 4.11
N MET A 140 24.16 12.80 4.79
CA MET A 140 22.92 13.57 4.62
C MET A 140 23.06 15.02 5.06
N ALA A 141 23.76 15.31 6.18
CA ALA A 141 24.05 16.67 6.62
C ALA A 141 24.90 17.42 5.60
N PHE A 142 25.95 16.79 5.07
CA PHE A 142 26.78 17.39 4.00
C PHE A 142 25.94 17.73 2.76
N LEU A 143 25.07 16.81 2.30
CA LEU A 143 24.20 17.08 1.14
C LEU A 143 23.21 18.21 1.42
N GLN A 144 22.72 18.32 2.65
CA GLN A 144 21.85 19.41 3.05
C GLN A 144 22.57 20.77 2.97
N GLU A 145 23.80 20.86 3.50
CA GLU A 145 24.61 22.07 3.45
C GLU A 145 24.91 22.49 1.99
N VAL A 146 25.26 21.53 1.12
CA VAL A 146 25.51 21.80 -0.30
C VAL A 146 24.23 22.24 -1.01
N ALA A 147 23.11 21.55 -0.79
CA ALA A 147 21.83 21.87 -1.40
C ALA A 147 21.35 23.29 -1.01
N GLU A 148 21.47 23.66 0.25
CA GLU A 148 21.12 24.99 0.75
C GLU A 148 22.05 26.08 0.19
N ALA A 149 23.36 25.83 0.16
CA ALA A 149 24.33 26.79 -0.33
C ALA A 149 24.19 27.07 -1.83
N ASN A 150 23.87 26.06 -2.62
CA ASN A 150 23.78 26.13 -4.08
C ASN A 150 22.34 26.30 -4.61
N HIS A 151 21.33 26.30 -3.74
CA HIS A 151 19.91 26.33 -4.11
C HIS A 151 19.50 25.20 -5.08
N VAL A 152 19.99 23.98 -4.83
CA VAL A 152 19.69 22.78 -5.61
C VAL A 152 19.00 21.72 -4.73
N SER A 153 18.44 20.68 -5.37
CA SER A 153 17.87 19.55 -4.65
C SER A 153 18.95 18.66 -4.01
N LEU A 154 18.57 17.84 -3.04
CA LEU A 154 19.47 16.83 -2.45
C LEU A 154 19.97 15.82 -3.50
N TYR A 155 19.15 15.52 -4.49
CA TYR A 155 19.52 14.64 -5.60
C TYR A 155 20.62 15.26 -6.45
N GLU A 156 20.47 16.50 -6.86
CA GLU A 156 21.49 17.27 -7.61
C GLU A 156 22.78 17.44 -6.78
N ALA A 157 22.64 17.78 -5.49
CA ALA A 157 23.79 17.86 -4.60
C ALA A 157 24.56 16.52 -4.52
N LEU A 158 23.85 15.38 -4.52
CA LEU A 158 24.49 14.07 -4.57
C LEU A 158 25.17 13.81 -5.93
N GLN A 159 24.52 14.18 -7.05
CA GLN A 159 25.09 14.00 -8.38
C GLN A 159 26.43 14.72 -8.52
N GLU A 160 26.51 15.96 -8.05
CA GLU A 160 27.72 16.77 -8.14
C GLU A 160 28.85 16.28 -7.22
N ASN A 161 28.54 15.61 -6.12
CA ASN A 161 29.51 15.27 -5.08
C ASN A 161 29.79 13.77 -4.93
N VAL A 162 29.13 12.89 -5.68
CA VAL A 162 29.21 11.43 -5.50
C VAL A 162 30.61 10.85 -5.66
N ASP A 163 31.47 11.53 -6.42
CA ASP A 163 32.88 11.15 -6.65
C ASP A 163 33.81 11.61 -5.51
N GLY A 164 33.31 12.43 -4.63
CA GLY A 164 34.08 12.95 -3.50
C GLY A 164 34.44 11.88 -2.48
N PRO A 165 35.47 12.14 -1.66
CA PRO A 165 36.00 11.18 -0.71
C PRO A 165 34.97 10.74 0.34
N LEU A 166 33.98 11.58 0.64
CA LEU A 166 32.92 11.29 1.61
C LEU A 166 32.00 10.16 1.16
N PHE A 167 31.85 9.93 -0.15
CA PHE A 167 30.97 8.91 -0.72
C PHE A 167 31.70 7.64 -1.18
N LYS A 168 33.02 7.58 -1.00
CA LYS A 168 33.79 6.35 -1.24
C LYS A 168 33.27 5.22 -0.34
N GLY A 169 33.10 4.03 -0.93
CA GLY A 169 32.57 2.84 -0.23
C GLY A 169 31.07 2.88 0.07
N THR A 170 30.34 3.84 -0.51
CA THR A 170 28.87 3.85 -0.50
C THR A 170 28.30 3.25 -1.78
N LYS A 171 27.00 2.94 -1.77
CA LYS A 171 26.24 2.59 -2.97
C LYS A 171 25.50 3.81 -3.58
N ALA A 172 25.97 5.02 -3.29
CA ALA A 172 25.34 6.26 -3.76
C ALA A 172 25.32 6.37 -5.30
N ARG A 173 26.43 5.99 -5.95
CA ARG A 173 26.51 5.99 -7.42
C ARG A 173 25.52 5.01 -8.05
N ALA A 174 25.35 3.80 -7.47
CA ALA A 174 24.38 2.83 -7.95
C ALA A 174 22.94 3.35 -7.80
N PHE A 175 22.65 4.06 -6.71
CA PHE A 175 21.37 4.72 -6.52
C PHE A 175 21.11 5.82 -7.57
N LEU A 176 22.09 6.70 -7.84
CA LEU A 176 21.97 7.72 -8.88
C LEU A 176 21.74 7.09 -10.26
N SER A 177 22.54 6.08 -10.62
CA SER A 177 22.39 5.37 -11.91
C SER A 177 21.00 4.72 -12.05
N LEU A 178 20.47 4.12 -10.98
CA LEU A 178 19.13 3.55 -10.96
C LEU A 178 18.09 4.63 -11.25
N ILE A 179 18.07 5.71 -10.46
CA ILE A 179 17.08 6.78 -10.62
C ILE A 179 17.20 7.41 -12.02
N GLN A 180 18.40 7.70 -12.48
CA GLN A 180 18.61 8.30 -13.81
C GLN A 180 18.12 7.39 -14.94
N SER A 181 18.44 6.09 -14.90
CA SER A 181 18.00 5.13 -15.91
C SER A 181 16.48 5.08 -16.01
N PHE A 182 15.78 4.98 -14.86
CA PHE A 182 14.33 4.95 -14.84
C PHE A 182 13.70 6.29 -15.22
N SER A 183 14.27 7.43 -14.78
CA SER A 183 13.78 8.76 -15.16
C SER A 183 13.83 9.00 -16.67
N GLN A 184 14.77 8.38 -17.37
CA GLN A 184 14.90 8.50 -18.83
C GLN A 184 14.05 7.49 -19.61
N SER A 185 13.51 6.45 -18.94
CA SER A 185 12.88 5.31 -19.63
C SER A 185 11.46 4.97 -19.13
N TYR A 186 10.89 5.72 -18.19
CA TYR A 186 9.54 5.40 -17.69
C TYR A 186 8.42 5.89 -18.59
N GLU A 187 8.64 6.94 -19.39
CA GLU A 187 7.61 7.49 -20.28
C GLU A 187 7.15 6.45 -21.30
N GLY A 188 5.84 6.36 -21.52
CA GLY A 188 5.22 5.39 -22.44
C GLY A 188 5.23 3.93 -21.95
N ARG A 189 5.69 3.67 -20.71
CA ARG A 189 5.61 2.32 -20.11
C ARG A 189 4.46 2.25 -19.11
N PRO A 190 3.81 1.08 -18.96
CA PRO A 190 2.86 0.86 -17.89
C PRO A 190 3.48 1.14 -16.51
N VAL A 191 2.78 1.89 -15.66
CA VAL A 191 3.26 2.25 -14.31
C VAL A 191 3.47 1.00 -13.45
N SER A 192 2.62 -0.03 -13.62
CA SER A 192 2.74 -1.32 -12.94
C SER A 192 4.05 -2.03 -13.29
N GLU A 193 4.48 -2.00 -14.56
CA GLU A 193 5.76 -2.58 -14.98
C GLU A 193 6.95 -1.76 -14.44
N VAL A 194 6.86 -0.43 -14.51
CA VAL A 194 7.89 0.47 -13.96
C VAL A 194 8.06 0.23 -12.47
N LEU A 195 6.96 0.16 -11.72
CA LEU A 195 6.98 -0.11 -10.28
C LEU A 195 7.63 -1.46 -9.96
N ALA A 196 7.23 -2.52 -10.66
CA ALA A 196 7.77 -3.87 -10.44
C ALA A 196 9.28 -3.92 -10.72
N ALA A 197 9.73 -3.36 -11.85
CA ALA A 197 11.13 -3.31 -12.21
C ALA A 197 11.96 -2.49 -11.21
N LEU A 198 11.47 -1.31 -10.84
CA LEU A 198 12.14 -0.39 -9.92
C LEU A 198 12.33 -0.99 -8.51
N LEU A 199 11.31 -1.65 -7.96
CA LEU A 199 11.39 -2.33 -6.66
C LEU A 199 12.36 -3.53 -6.69
N ASN A 200 12.42 -4.25 -7.81
CA ASN A 200 13.35 -5.35 -7.98
C ASN A 200 14.80 -4.84 -8.14
N GLU A 201 15.06 -3.92 -9.06
CA GLU A 201 16.39 -3.40 -9.38
C GLU A 201 16.99 -2.56 -8.26
N SER A 202 16.16 -1.85 -7.48
CA SER A 202 16.62 -1.14 -6.29
C SER A 202 17.12 -2.06 -5.18
N GLY A 203 16.78 -3.36 -5.24
CA GLY A 203 17.03 -4.35 -4.19
C GLY A 203 16.07 -4.27 -3.02
N TYR A 204 14.98 -3.49 -3.13
CA TYR A 204 14.02 -3.29 -2.05
C TYR A 204 13.30 -4.60 -1.68
N GLU A 205 12.77 -5.32 -2.66
CA GLU A 205 12.14 -6.63 -2.41
C GLU A 205 13.10 -7.67 -1.87
N THR A 206 14.35 -7.66 -2.36
CA THR A 206 15.41 -8.56 -1.86
C THR A 206 15.70 -8.27 -0.39
N MET A 207 15.74 -7.01 0.01
CA MET A 207 15.88 -6.61 1.41
C MET A 207 14.74 -7.19 2.26
N LEU A 208 13.49 -7.00 1.86
CA LEU A 208 12.32 -7.51 2.60
C LEU A 208 12.30 -9.05 2.70
N ARG A 209 12.70 -9.75 1.64
CA ARG A 209 12.84 -11.23 1.68
C ARG A 209 13.91 -11.66 2.67
N THR A 210 15.05 -10.94 2.71
CA THR A 210 16.14 -11.23 3.64
C THR A 210 15.74 -10.96 5.09
N GLU A 211 14.88 -9.96 5.33
CA GLU A 211 14.31 -9.65 6.64
C GLU A 211 13.19 -10.62 7.08
N GLY A 212 12.74 -11.50 6.19
CA GLY A 212 11.61 -12.41 6.44
C GLY A 212 10.26 -11.71 6.54
N SER A 213 10.13 -10.52 5.95
CA SER A 213 8.94 -9.67 6.05
C SER A 213 7.88 -10.04 5.01
N GLN A 214 7.26 -11.23 5.14
CA GLN A 214 6.26 -11.71 4.18
C GLN A 214 5.05 -10.76 4.07
N GLU A 215 4.57 -10.23 5.17
CA GLU A 215 3.45 -9.27 5.17
C GLU A 215 3.74 -8.04 4.31
N ARG A 216 4.96 -7.48 4.40
CA ARG A 216 5.36 -6.33 3.58
C ARG A 216 5.47 -6.69 2.11
N LEU A 217 5.93 -7.90 1.78
CA LEU A 217 5.95 -8.38 0.39
C LEU A 217 4.54 -8.55 -0.17
N ASP A 218 3.60 -9.07 0.64
CA ASP A 218 2.19 -9.20 0.26
C ASP A 218 1.55 -7.81 0.03
N ASN A 219 1.88 -6.82 0.87
CA ASN A 219 1.44 -5.43 0.68
C ASN A 219 1.99 -4.82 -0.61
N LEU A 220 3.26 -5.09 -0.98
CA LEU A 220 3.81 -4.64 -2.27
C LEU A 220 3.17 -5.34 -3.47
N ALA A 221 2.85 -6.63 -3.34
CA ALA A 221 2.12 -7.36 -4.37
C ALA A 221 0.73 -6.75 -4.59
N GLU A 222 0.03 -6.42 -3.50
CA GLU A 222 -1.27 -5.73 -3.56
C GLU A 222 -1.15 -4.33 -4.19
N LEU A 223 -0.11 -3.56 -3.86
CA LEU A 223 0.15 -2.27 -4.51
C LEU A 223 0.33 -2.44 -6.03
N LYS A 224 1.16 -3.38 -6.46
CA LYS A 224 1.38 -3.65 -7.89
C LYS A 224 0.07 -4.04 -8.60
N GLN A 225 -0.72 -4.87 -7.95
CA GLN A 225 -2.03 -5.28 -8.47
C GLN A 225 -2.98 -4.09 -8.60
N SER A 226 -3.01 -3.19 -7.59
CA SER A 226 -3.86 -2.00 -7.63
C SER A 226 -3.47 -1.04 -8.75
N VAL A 227 -2.17 -0.88 -9.01
CA VAL A 227 -1.68 -0.08 -10.14
C VAL A 227 -2.15 -0.66 -11.46
N TYR A 228 -1.98 -1.97 -11.65
CA TYR A 228 -2.43 -2.67 -12.86
C TYR A 228 -3.95 -2.57 -13.06
N GLU A 229 -4.74 -2.73 -12.01
CA GLU A 229 -6.19 -2.56 -12.06
C GLU A 229 -6.56 -1.14 -12.46
N TYR A 230 -5.91 -0.13 -11.88
CA TYR A 230 -6.14 1.27 -12.22
C TYR A 230 -5.82 1.55 -13.69
N GLU A 231 -4.69 1.09 -14.20
CA GLU A 231 -4.30 1.21 -15.61
C GLU A 231 -5.31 0.58 -16.57
N THR A 232 -5.89 -0.54 -16.20
CA THR A 232 -6.82 -1.29 -17.07
C THR A 232 -8.27 -0.81 -16.98
N THR A 233 -8.65 -0.11 -15.91
CA THR A 233 -10.04 0.31 -15.67
C THR A 233 -10.27 1.80 -15.79
N CYS A 234 -9.22 2.64 -15.78
CA CYS A 234 -9.33 4.10 -15.81
C CYS A 234 -9.94 4.64 -17.12
N GLY A 235 -9.88 3.88 -18.22
CA GLY A 235 -10.42 4.29 -19.52
C GLY A 235 -9.59 5.31 -20.31
N GLU A 236 -8.49 5.79 -19.72
CA GLU A 236 -7.53 6.72 -20.29
C GLU A 236 -6.11 6.17 -20.16
N GLU A 237 -5.16 6.73 -20.93
CA GLU A 237 -3.75 6.37 -20.76
C GLU A 237 -3.23 6.89 -19.43
N VAL A 238 -2.82 5.97 -18.54
CA VAL A 238 -2.33 6.30 -17.20
C VAL A 238 -0.82 6.56 -17.26
N THR A 239 -0.44 7.82 -17.19
CA THR A 239 0.96 8.22 -17.02
C THR A 239 1.38 8.13 -15.55
N LEU A 240 2.70 8.01 -15.27
CA LEU A 240 3.21 8.00 -13.91
C LEU A 240 2.81 9.25 -13.09
N PRO A 241 2.91 10.48 -13.59
CA PRO A 241 2.42 11.66 -12.87
C PRO A 241 0.91 11.61 -12.58
N TYR A 242 0.12 11.10 -13.53
CA TYR A 242 -1.34 10.96 -13.34
C TYR A 242 -1.66 9.97 -12.20
N TYR A 243 -0.99 8.81 -12.18
CA TYR A 243 -1.12 7.84 -11.11
C TYR A 243 -0.71 8.41 -9.75
N LEU A 244 0.42 9.12 -9.67
CA LEU A 244 0.89 9.73 -8.43
C LEU A 244 -0.07 10.79 -7.88
N ASN A 245 -0.73 11.56 -8.75
CA ASN A 245 -1.78 12.49 -8.36
C ASN A 245 -3.04 11.76 -7.84
N HIS A 246 -3.42 10.64 -8.48
CA HIS A 246 -4.52 9.81 -7.99
C HIS A 246 -4.23 9.29 -6.58
N VAL A 247 -3.06 8.69 -6.36
CA VAL A 247 -2.68 8.13 -5.05
C VAL A 247 -2.57 9.21 -3.96
N ALA A 248 -2.24 10.44 -4.33
CA ALA A 248 -2.18 11.55 -3.37
C ALA A 248 -3.51 11.85 -2.68
N LEU A 249 -4.65 11.35 -3.22
CA LEU A 249 -5.96 11.46 -2.58
C LEU A 249 -6.10 10.53 -1.36
N PHE A 250 -5.24 9.51 -1.25
CA PHE A 250 -5.30 8.48 -0.21
C PHE A 250 -4.13 8.55 0.82
N THR A 251 -3.20 9.50 0.64
CA THR A 251 -1.97 9.62 1.48
C THR A 251 -2.01 10.84 2.41
#